data_70d31251e7a95e7a8a7041ec01d52409
#
_entry.id   70d31251e7a95e7a8a7041ec01d52409
#
_cell.length_a   1.000
_cell.length_b   1.000
_cell.length_c   1.000
_cell.angle_alpha   90.00
_cell.angle_beta   90.00
_cell.angle_gamma   90.00
#
_symmetry.space_group_name_H-M   'P 1'
#
loop_
_entity.id
_entity.type
_entity.pdbx_description
1 polymer ?
#
loop_
_entity_poly.entity_id
_entity_poly.type
_entity_poly.pdbx_seq_one_letter_code
_entity_poly.pdbx_strand_id
1 'polypeptide(L)'
;GFCMGGRETWLAAVSNHNFKAAVPFYGGFIFDRWGNTDKSPFERSVELNCPMMFHFGEIDPNPSLSDMQKFDQELTRLEKPHQFFKYPDADHRFMDYTFDNYQATAANLSWSRTIEFFNEHLKNS
;
A
#
# COMPACT_ATOMS: atom_id res chain seq x y z
N GLY A 1 0.81 1.58 -7.59
CA GLY A 1 -0.37 0.92 -8.18
C GLY A 1 -1.61 1.09 -7.33
N PHE A 2 -2.77 0.92 -7.95
CA PHE A 2 -4.07 1.20 -7.34
C PHE A 2 -4.93 -0.06 -7.32
N CYS A 3 -5.71 -0.26 -6.24
CA CYS A 3 -6.67 -1.36 -6.12
C CYS A 3 -5.94 -2.71 -6.22
N MET A 4 -6.34 -3.59 -7.15
CA MET A 4 -5.58 -4.81 -7.44
C MET A 4 -4.12 -4.50 -7.78
N GLY A 5 -3.88 -3.39 -8.50
CA GLY A 5 -2.53 -2.91 -8.76
C GLY A 5 -1.75 -2.55 -7.51
N GLY A 6 -2.44 -2.15 -6.43
CA GLY A 6 -1.80 -1.94 -5.13
C GLY A 6 -1.30 -3.25 -4.52
N ARG A 7 -2.10 -4.31 -4.59
CA ARG A 7 -1.67 -5.64 -4.20
C ARG A 7 -0.48 -6.10 -5.04
N GLU A 8 -0.54 -5.88 -6.34
CA GLU A 8 0.56 -6.24 -7.25
C GLU A 8 1.82 -5.43 -7.00
N THR A 9 1.68 -4.15 -6.64
CA THR A 9 2.81 -3.30 -6.26
C THR A 9 3.54 -3.90 -5.06
N TRP A 10 2.80 -4.34 -4.04
CA TRP A 10 3.37 -5.00 -2.88
C TRP A 10 4.09 -6.28 -3.28
N LEU A 11 3.44 -7.14 -4.08
CA LEU A 11 4.03 -8.39 -4.53
C LEU A 11 5.28 -8.17 -5.37
N ALA A 12 5.29 -7.14 -6.21
CA ALA A 12 6.49 -6.78 -6.98
C ALA A 12 7.63 -6.34 -6.06
N ALA A 13 7.34 -5.53 -5.05
CA ALA A 13 8.35 -5.03 -4.12
C ALA A 13 9.01 -6.14 -3.31
N VAL A 14 8.25 -7.17 -2.91
CA VAL A 14 8.81 -8.31 -2.17
C VAL A 14 9.47 -9.33 -3.09
N SER A 15 9.18 -9.31 -4.40
CA SER A 15 9.72 -10.27 -5.36
C SER A 15 10.95 -9.79 -6.11
N ASN A 16 11.16 -8.47 -6.20
CA ASN A 16 12.25 -7.89 -6.99
C ASN A 16 12.96 -6.81 -6.18
N HIS A 17 14.22 -7.04 -5.89
CA HIS A 17 15.03 -6.19 -5.02
C HIS A 17 15.62 -4.96 -5.75
N ASN A 18 15.25 -4.73 -6.99
CA ASN A 18 15.73 -3.58 -7.76
C ASN A 18 14.87 -2.33 -7.58
N PHE A 19 13.70 -2.44 -6.93
CA PHE A 19 12.86 -1.28 -6.68
C PHE A 19 13.44 -0.43 -5.54
N LYS A 20 13.39 0.89 -5.72
CA LYS A 20 13.90 1.87 -4.75
C LYS A 20 12.82 2.36 -3.80
N ALA A 21 11.56 2.24 -4.17
CA ALA A 21 10.42 2.65 -3.38
C ALA A 21 9.14 2.01 -3.94
N ALA A 22 8.15 1.82 -3.09
CA ALA A 22 6.86 1.26 -3.49
C ALA A 22 5.73 2.02 -2.82
N VAL A 23 4.67 2.34 -3.59
CA VAL A 23 3.51 3.07 -3.08
C VAL A 23 2.23 2.34 -3.52
N PRO A 24 1.74 1.39 -2.71
CA PRO A 24 0.44 0.78 -2.96
C PRO A 24 -0.70 1.68 -2.48
N PHE A 25 -1.75 1.79 -3.30
CA PHE A 25 -3.00 2.44 -2.93
C PHE A 25 -4.08 1.37 -2.76
N TYR A 26 -4.63 1.27 -1.57
CA TYR A 26 -5.77 0.40 -1.20
C TYR A 26 -5.68 -1.00 -1.80
N GLY A 27 -4.52 -1.61 -1.77
CA GLY A 27 -4.35 -3.00 -2.21
C GLY A 27 -4.92 -3.95 -1.16
N GLY A 28 -5.93 -4.74 -1.56
CA GLY A 28 -6.62 -5.65 -0.66
C GLY A 28 -6.15 -7.10 -0.75
N PHE A 29 -6.90 -7.98 -0.09
CA PHE A 29 -6.66 -9.43 -0.10
C PHE A 29 -5.25 -9.79 0.37
N ILE A 30 -4.73 -9.05 1.35
CA ILE A 30 -3.34 -9.21 1.80
C ILE A 30 -3.11 -10.54 2.55
N PHE A 31 -4.17 -11.15 3.05
CA PHE A 31 -4.08 -12.44 3.73
C PHE A 31 -4.44 -13.62 2.84
N ASP A 32 -4.84 -13.37 1.60
CA ASP A 32 -5.31 -14.40 0.69
C ASP A 32 -4.19 -14.88 -0.23
N ARG A 33 -4.10 -16.18 -0.41
CA ARG A 33 -3.18 -16.82 -1.35
C ARG A 33 -3.87 -16.97 -2.69
N TRP A 34 -3.27 -16.40 -3.74
CA TRP A 34 -3.82 -16.50 -5.08
C TRP A 34 -2.87 -17.30 -5.98
N GLY A 35 -3.45 -18.18 -6.80
CA GLY A 35 -2.67 -19.01 -7.71
C GLY A 35 -1.96 -20.16 -7.00
N ASN A 36 -0.81 -20.53 -7.49
CA ASN A 36 -0.02 -21.64 -6.97
C ASN A 36 1.03 -21.24 -5.95
N THR A 37 0.72 -20.26 -5.12
CA THR A 37 1.64 -19.79 -4.08
C THR A 37 1.26 -20.39 -2.72
N ASP A 38 2.26 -20.65 -1.87
CA ASP A 38 2.07 -21.14 -0.51
C ASP A 38 2.03 -20.01 0.52
N LYS A 39 2.21 -18.76 0.09
CA LYS A 39 2.24 -17.60 0.97
C LYS A 39 1.31 -16.51 0.48
N SER A 40 0.61 -15.85 1.42
CA SER A 40 -0.15 -14.64 1.14
C SER A 40 0.79 -13.45 1.01
N PRO A 41 0.30 -12.31 0.47
CA PRO A 41 1.09 -11.08 0.48
C PRO A 41 1.60 -10.71 1.87
N PHE A 42 0.76 -10.84 2.89
CA PHE A 42 1.12 -10.56 4.28
C PHE A 42 2.29 -11.43 4.76
N GLU A 43 2.24 -12.72 4.46
CA GLU A 43 3.27 -13.66 4.87
C GLU A 43 4.63 -13.39 4.22
N ARG A 44 4.63 -12.65 3.11
CA ARG A 44 5.85 -12.28 2.41
C ARG A 44 6.47 -10.97 2.90
N SER A 45 5.96 -10.39 3.98
CA SER A 45 6.46 -9.12 4.53
C SER A 45 7.96 -9.14 4.84
N VAL A 46 8.50 -10.29 5.27
CA VAL A 46 9.92 -10.44 5.57
C VAL A 46 10.81 -10.20 4.34
N GLU A 47 10.26 -10.34 3.14
CA GLU A 47 10.99 -10.18 1.89
C GLU A 47 11.01 -8.74 1.37
N LEU A 48 10.34 -7.80 2.06
CA LEU A 48 10.33 -6.40 1.63
C LEU A 48 11.74 -5.82 1.70
N ASN A 49 12.17 -5.17 0.64
CA ASN A 49 13.55 -4.73 0.44
C ASN A 49 13.69 -3.26 0.06
N CYS A 50 12.60 -2.50 0.08
CA CYS A 50 12.65 -1.08 -0.20
C CYS A 50 11.68 -0.33 0.71
N PRO A 51 11.86 0.98 0.91
CA PRO A 51 10.89 1.80 1.63
C PRO A 51 9.51 1.74 0.96
N MET A 52 8.47 1.71 1.76
CA MET A 52 7.09 1.61 1.28
C MET A 52 6.19 2.64 1.94
N MET A 53 5.33 3.27 1.15
CA MET A 53 4.28 4.16 1.62
C MET A 53 2.93 3.60 1.15
N PHE A 54 2.06 3.23 2.08
CA PHE A 54 0.76 2.63 1.76
C PHE A 54 -0.36 3.60 2.10
N HIS A 55 -1.27 3.82 1.16
CA HIS A 55 -2.45 4.67 1.34
C HIS A 55 -3.73 3.82 1.33
N PHE A 56 -4.62 4.07 2.30
CA PHE A 56 -5.89 3.34 2.36
C PHE A 56 -6.98 4.19 3.00
N GLY A 57 -8.22 3.88 2.66
CA GLY A 57 -9.39 4.57 3.22
C GLY A 57 -9.82 3.97 4.54
N GLU A 58 -10.19 4.82 5.50
CA GLU A 58 -10.58 4.36 6.85
C GLU A 58 -11.85 3.51 6.83
N ILE A 59 -12.77 3.76 5.87
CA ILE A 59 -14.00 3.00 5.75
C ILE A 59 -13.98 1.94 4.65
N ASP A 60 -12.82 1.68 4.06
CA ASP A 60 -12.66 0.64 3.05
C ASP A 60 -12.85 -0.74 3.71
N PRO A 61 -13.70 -1.61 3.14
CA PRO A 61 -13.85 -2.97 3.68
C PRO A 61 -12.69 -3.89 3.31
N ASN A 62 -11.89 -3.56 2.29
CA ASN A 62 -10.80 -4.41 1.83
C ASN A 62 -9.79 -3.61 0.98
N PRO A 63 -8.65 -3.18 1.53
CA PRO A 63 -8.14 -3.57 2.85
C PRO A 63 -8.88 -2.83 3.97
N SER A 64 -9.26 -3.57 5.00
CA SER A 64 -9.94 -2.97 6.14
C SER A 64 -8.95 -2.31 7.08
N LEU A 65 -9.45 -1.42 7.93
CA LEU A 65 -8.61 -0.79 8.96
C LEU A 65 -7.92 -1.83 9.83
N SER A 66 -8.64 -2.88 10.21
CA SER A 66 -8.10 -3.99 11.01
C SER A 66 -6.96 -4.71 10.28
N ASP A 67 -7.14 -4.98 8.98
CA ASP A 67 -6.09 -5.62 8.16
C ASP A 67 -4.83 -4.76 8.12
N MET A 68 -5.01 -3.46 7.94
CA MET A 68 -3.87 -2.54 7.83
C MET A 68 -3.14 -2.35 9.15
N GLN A 69 -3.86 -2.44 10.27
CA GLN A 69 -3.24 -2.41 11.60
C GLN A 69 -2.34 -3.63 11.80
N LYS A 70 -2.79 -4.81 11.40
CA LYS A 70 -1.99 -6.04 11.49
C LYS A 70 -0.76 -5.96 10.58
N PHE A 71 -0.93 -5.40 9.39
CA PHE A 71 0.16 -5.24 8.43
C PHE A 71 1.23 -4.28 8.95
N ASP A 72 0.80 -3.14 9.50
CA ASP A 72 1.70 -2.15 10.11
C ASP A 72 2.49 -2.76 11.26
N GLN A 73 1.82 -3.51 12.14
CA GLN A 73 2.46 -4.20 13.25
C GLN A 73 3.51 -5.20 12.78
N GLU A 74 3.22 -5.95 11.72
CA GLU A 74 4.15 -6.95 11.20
C GLU A 74 5.39 -6.29 10.59
N LEU A 75 5.22 -5.23 9.81
CA LEU A 75 6.35 -4.52 9.22
C LEU A 75 7.21 -3.82 10.29
N THR A 76 6.57 -3.35 11.35
CA THR A 76 7.28 -2.78 12.51
C THR A 76 8.10 -3.85 13.22
N ARG A 77 7.48 -5.02 13.45
CA ARG A 77 8.17 -6.16 14.07
C ARG A 77 9.39 -6.59 13.26
N LEU A 78 9.29 -6.56 11.93
CA LEU A 78 10.37 -6.93 11.01
C LEU A 78 11.36 -5.80 10.75
N GLU A 79 11.14 -4.63 11.37
CA GLU A 79 11.98 -3.43 11.20
C GLU A 79 12.09 -2.98 9.74
N LYS A 80 10.99 -3.10 8.99
CA LYS A 80 10.95 -2.66 7.59
C LYS A 80 10.57 -1.19 7.50
N PRO A 81 11.31 -0.37 6.73
CA PRO A 81 10.95 1.04 6.54
C PRO A 81 9.60 1.18 5.84
N HIS A 82 8.64 1.78 6.52
CA HIS A 82 7.28 1.92 5.97
C HIS A 82 6.54 3.09 6.58
N GLN A 83 5.57 3.62 5.83
CA GLN A 83 4.62 4.63 6.28
C GLN A 83 3.24 4.23 5.81
N PHE A 84 2.27 4.19 6.74
CA PHE A 84 0.88 3.88 6.43
C PHE A 84 0.03 5.11 6.71
N PHE A 85 -0.73 5.55 5.71
CA PHE A 85 -1.63 6.69 5.83
C PHE A 85 -3.07 6.24 5.64
N LYS A 86 -3.90 6.43 6.68
CA LYS A 86 -5.33 6.22 6.59
C LYS A 86 -6.03 7.54 6.34
N TYR A 87 -7.08 7.51 5.53
CA TYR A 87 -7.81 8.71 5.15
C TYR A 87 -9.24 8.63 5.67
N PRO A 88 -9.65 9.56 6.58
CA PRO A 88 -11.00 9.58 7.11
C PRO A 88 -12.02 9.73 6.00
N ASP A 89 -13.18 9.08 6.15
CA ASP A 89 -14.30 9.15 5.21
C ASP A 89 -13.97 8.67 3.79
N ALA A 90 -12.83 8.03 3.60
CA ALA A 90 -12.44 7.50 2.29
C ALA A 90 -12.68 6.00 2.23
N ASP A 91 -13.22 5.57 1.10
CA ASP A 91 -13.51 4.18 0.78
C ASP A 91 -12.55 3.68 -0.31
N HIS A 92 -12.75 2.46 -0.76
CA HIS A 92 -11.97 1.86 -1.85
C HIS A 92 -12.07 2.74 -3.11
N ARG A 93 -10.98 2.91 -3.85
CA ARG A 93 -10.91 3.71 -5.08
C ARG A 93 -11.13 5.20 -4.86
N PHE A 94 -10.72 5.74 -3.71
CA PHE A 94 -10.93 7.18 -3.42
C PHE A 94 -10.15 8.10 -4.38
N MET A 95 -9.15 7.58 -5.11
CA MET A 95 -8.39 8.34 -6.12
C MET A 95 -9.09 8.45 -7.47
N ASP A 96 -10.08 7.61 -7.73
CA ASP A 96 -10.72 7.48 -9.03
C ASP A 96 -11.85 8.49 -9.18
N TYR A 97 -11.59 9.62 -9.84
CA TYR A 97 -12.55 10.68 -10.01
C TYR A 97 -13.74 10.29 -10.91
N THR A 98 -13.70 9.14 -11.57
CA THR A 98 -14.81 8.63 -12.39
C THR A 98 -15.75 7.71 -11.61
N PHE A 99 -15.50 7.50 -10.31
CA PHE A 99 -16.21 6.55 -9.48
C PHE A 99 -16.84 7.27 -8.27
N ASP A 100 -17.95 6.73 -7.77
CA ASP A 100 -18.71 7.37 -6.69
C ASP A 100 -17.94 7.49 -5.37
N ASN A 101 -16.92 6.65 -5.19
CA ASN A 101 -16.08 6.66 -3.98
C ASN A 101 -14.97 7.73 -4.00
N TYR A 102 -14.91 8.54 -5.07
CA TYR A 102 -13.90 9.59 -5.14
C TYR A 102 -14.01 10.53 -3.96
N GLN A 103 -12.89 10.78 -3.29
CA GLN A 103 -12.81 11.70 -2.17
C GLN A 103 -11.64 12.65 -2.41
N ALA A 104 -11.96 13.89 -2.75
CA ALA A 104 -10.97 14.86 -3.24
C ALA A 104 -9.87 15.16 -2.21
N THR A 105 -10.21 15.30 -0.94
CA THR A 105 -9.22 15.59 0.11
C THR A 105 -8.21 14.46 0.24
N ALA A 106 -8.70 13.21 0.32
CA ALA A 106 -7.83 12.03 0.39
C ALA A 106 -6.99 11.89 -0.89
N ALA A 107 -7.61 12.09 -2.05
CA ALA A 107 -6.91 11.97 -3.33
C ALA A 107 -5.76 12.98 -3.44
N ASN A 108 -6.03 14.24 -3.13
CA ASN A 108 -5.02 15.30 -3.24
C ASN A 108 -3.89 15.10 -2.23
N LEU A 109 -4.21 14.77 -0.99
CA LEU A 109 -3.21 14.61 0.07
C LEU A 109 -2.34 13.37 -0.18
N SER A 110 -2.97 12.25 -0.56
CA SER A 110 -2.22 11.01 -0.82
C SER A 110 -1.28 11.18 -2.03
N TRP A 111 -1.72 11.90 -3.05
CA TRP A 111 -0.89 12.16 -4.22
C TRP A 111 0.32 13.04 -3.87
N SER A 112 0.11 14.11 -3.11
CA SER A 112 1.19 14.97 -2.62
C SER A 112 2.24 14.18 -1.84
N ARG A 113 1.79 13.34 -0.92
CA ARG A 113 2.67 12.49 -0.12
C ARG A 113 3.44 11.51 -0.99
N THR A 114 2.80 10.96 -2.00
CA THR A 114 3.43 10.02 -2.94
C THR A 114 4.55 10.70 -3.71
N ILE A 115 4.30 11.90 -4.24
CA ILE A 115 5.32 12.65 -5.00
C ILE A 115 6.52 13.00 -4.13
N GLU A 116 6.29 13.47 -2.91
CA GLU A 116 7.37 13.76 -1.97
C GLU A 116 8.20 12.51 -1.66
N PHE A 117 7.54 11.40 -1.44
CA PHE A 117 8.19 10.12 -1.14
C PHE A 117 9.07 9.67 -2.30
N PHE A 118 8.57 9.73 -3.53
CA PHE A 118 9.35 9.38 -4.72
C PHE A 118 10.53 10.35 -4.93
N ASN A 119 10.32 11.63 -4.69
CA ASN A 119 11.42 12.61 -4.79
C ASN A 119 12.54 12.28 -3.80
N GLU A 120 12.18 11.89 -2.58
CA GLU A 120 13.16 11.53 -1.55
C GLU A 120 13.96 10.29 -1.94
N HIS A 121 13.30 9.25 -2.43
CA HIS A 121 13.93 7.95 -2.63
C HIS A 121 14.48 7.71 -4.05
N LEU A 122 13.99 8.42 -5.06
CA LEU A 122 14.39 8.18 -6.44
C LEU A 122 15.39 9.21 -6.95
N LYS A 123 15.25 10.47 -6.56
CA LYS A 123 16.14 11.53 -7.05
C LYS A 123 17.46 11.61 -6.30
N ASN A 124 17.50 11.13 -5.08
CA ASN A 124 18.68 11.19 -4.22
C ASN A 124 19.40 9.83 -4.10
N SER A 125 19.06 8.90 -4.98
CA SER A 125 19.66 7.56 -4.94
C SER A 125 20.83 7.42 -5.92
#